data_20d8383a814a6f3ced0f186e0f5e7a92
#
_entry.id   20d8383a814a6f3ced0f186e0f5e7a92
#
_cell.length_a   1.000
_cell.length_b   1.000
_cell.length_c   1.000
_cell.angle_alpha   90.00
_cell.angle_beta   90.00
_cell.angle_gamma   90.00
#
_symmetry.space_group_name_H-M   'P 1'
#
loop_
_entity.id
_entity.type
_entity.pdbx_description
1 polymer ?
#
loop_
_entity_poly.entity_id
_entity_poly.type
_entity_poly.pdbx_seq_one_letter_code
_entity_poly.pdbx_strand_id
1 'polypeptide(L)'
;MIHPWHDVTPGSKLPHEFNTVVEIPFGSSVKYELDKVSGLIKLDRVLYSAVYYPANYGFIPQTLAEDDDPLDVLVLCQETVVPLTIIHARAIGLMTMIDSGKKDHKIIAVATEDPEFNVYREASEMPPHRSLMLRRFFQDYKQLEGKAVEVDDIQSAEKAYPIIDDALTRYSAQRRRGFKST
;
A
#
# COMPACT_ATOMS: atom_id res chain seq x y z
N MET A 1 -24.20 -2.14 -3.28
CA MET A 1 -22.91 -2.79 -3.64
C MET A 1 -21.92 -2.37 -2.58
N ILE A 2 -21.12 -3.29 -2.03
CA ILE A 2 -20.08 -2.96 -1.02
C ILE A 2 -18.93 -2.26 -1.73
N HIS A 3 -18.53 -1.08 -1.25
CA HIS A 3 -17.41 -0.33 -1.82
C HIS A 3 -16.12 -0.66 -1.05
N PRO A 4 -15.07 -1.18 -1.70
CA PRO A 4 -13.85 -1.68 -1.03
C PRO A 4 -13.16 -0.63 -0.16
N TRP A 5 -13.15 0.64 -0.57
CA TRP A 5 -12.56 1.73 0.21
C TRP A 5 -13.43 2.18 1.39
N HIS A 6 -14.75 2.26 1.16
CA HIS A 6 -15.64 2.96 2.09
C HIS A 6 -16.36 2.03 3.07
N ASP A 7 -16.63 0.79 2.67
CA ASP A 7 -17.50 -0.12 3.43
C ASP A 7 -16.71 -1.27 4.10
N VAL A 8 -15.49 -1.56 3.65
CA VAL A 8 -14.60 -2.50 4.33
C VAL A 8 -14.03 -1.83 5.59
N THR A 9 -14.09 -2.54 6.73
CA THR A 9 -13.49 -2.03 7.97
C THR A 9 -11.97 -2.04 7.91
N PRO A 10 -11.29 -1.00 8.40
CA PRO A 10 -9.83 -1.01 8.48
C PRO A 10 -9.28 -1.95 9.57
N GLY A 11 -10.13 -2.49 10.44
CA GLY A 11 -9.75 -3.38 11.53
C GLY A 11 -9.90 -2.75 12.91
N SER A 12 -9.63 -3.53 13.95
CA SER A 12 -9.84 -3.13 15.35
C SER A 12 -8.54 -2.90 16.15
N LYS A 13 -7.37 -3.21 15.58
CA LYS A 13 -6.07 -3.10 16.27
C LYS A 13 -5.18 -2.01 15.67
N LEU A 14 -5.82 -0.99 15.09
CA LEU A 14 -5.13 0.17 14.51
C LEU A 14 -4.26 0.89 15.55
N PRO A 15 -3.15 1.47 15.13
CA PRO A 15 -2.55 1.46 13.79
C PRO A 15 -1.63 0.26 13.54
N HIS A 16 -1.53 -0.71 14.45
CA HIS A 16 -0.53 -1.79 14.41
C HIS A 16 -0.92 -2.91 13.44
N GLU A 17 -2.17 -3.35 13.50
CA GLU A 17 -2.74 -4.37 12.61
C GLU A 17 -4.02 -3.83 11.99
N PHE A 18 -4.20 -4.12 10.71
CA PHE A 18 -5.29 -3.59 9.89
C PHE A 18 -5.67 -4.56 8.76
N ASN A 19 -6.81 -4.33 8.16
CA ASN A 19 -7.19 -4.96 6.91
C ASN A 19 -6.59 -4.17 5.73
N THR A 20 -6.07 -4.89 4.74
CA THR A 20 -5.62 -4.33 3.47
C THR A 20 -6.49 -4.91 2.36
N VAL A 21 -7.00 -4.07 1.47
CA VAL A 21 -7.62 -4.50 0.22
C VAL A 21 -6.56 -4.49 -0.87
N VAL A 22 -6.30 -5.65 -1.46
CA VAL A 22 -5.28 -5.80 -2.50
C VAL A 22 -5.82 -5.33 -3.84
N GLU A 23 -5.05 -4.48 -4.53
CA GLU A 23 -5.32 -4.07 -5.91
C GLU A 23 -4.43 -4.82 -6.89
N ILE A 24 -3.15 -5.00 -6.55
CA ILE A 24 -2.13 -5.54 -7.45
C ILE A 24 -1.50 -6.78 -6.82
N PRO A 25 -1.62 -7.94 -7.48
CA PRO A 25 -0.99 -9.18 -7.02
C PRO A 25 0.54 -9.09 -7.00
N PHE A 26 1.17 -9.75 -6.04
CA PHE A 26 2.61 -10.01 -6.08
C PHE A 26 3.00 -10.67 -7.41
N GLY A 27 4.07 -10.20 -8.04
CA GLY A 27 4.57 -10.70 -9.32
C GLY A 27 3.87 -10.12 -10.56
N SER A 28 2.91 -9.18 -10.38
CA SER A 28 2.24 -8.52 -11.52
C SER A 28 3.15 -7.48 -12.19
N SER A 29 3.12 -7.44 -13.52
CA SER A 29 3.62 -6.32 -14.34
C SER A 29 2.52 -5.33 -14.72
N VAL A 30 1.30 -5.54 -14.21
CA VAL A 30 0.15 -4.69 -14.48
C VAL A 30 -0.14 -3.84 -13.24
N LYS A 31 -0.27 -2.52 -13.43
CA LYS A 31 -0.79 -1.63 -12.40
C LYS A 31 -2.32 -1.60 -12.50
N TYR A 32 -2.95 -2.07 -11.46
CA TYR A 32 -4.38 -1.93 -11.24
C TYR A 32 -4.65 -0.82 -10.24
N GLU A 33 -5.81 -0.21 -10.33
CA GLU A 33 -6.31 0.79 -9.38
C GLU A 33 -7.77 0.55 -9.06
N LEU A 34 -8.17 0.88 -7.84
CA LEU A 34 -9.58 0.96 -7.49
C LEU A 34 -10.21 2.16 -8.22
N ASP A 35 -11.23 1.92 -9.02
CA ASP A 35 -12.08 3.02 -9.49
C ASP A 35 -12.92 3.54 -8.33
N LYS A 36 -12.63 4.78 -7.90
CA LYS A 36 -13.21 5.39 -6.68
C LYS A 36 -14.73 5.56 -6.75
N VAL A 37 -15.30 5.56 -7.94
CA VAL A 37 -16.75 5.75 -8.14
C VAL A 37 -17.48 4.42 -8.11
N SER A 38 -17.00 3.43 -8.84
CA SER A 38 -17.68 2.14 -8.97
C SER A 38 -17.24 1.10 -7.93
N GLY A 39 -16.06 1.28 -7.31
CA GLY A 39 -15.45 0.27 -6.44
C GLY A 39 -14.91 -0.95 -7.19
N LEU A 40 -14.82 -0.90 -8.51
CA LEU A 40 -14.23 -1.96 -9.32
C LEU A 40 -12.73 -1.75 -9.51
N ILE A 41 -12.01 -2.82 -9.77
CA ILE A 41 -10.61 -2.74 -10.18
C ILE A 41 -10.54 -2.41 -11.67
N LYS A 42 -9.81 -1.34 -12.00
CA LYS A 42 -9.53 -0.95 -13.39
C LYS A 42 -8.06 -1.19 -13.72
N LEU A 43 -7.78 -1.44 -14.99
CA LEU A 43 -6.42 -1.39 -15.54
C LEU A 43 -5.99 0.08 -15.62
N ASP A 44 -4.96 0.46 -14.86
CA ASP A 44 -4.31 1.76 -15.05
C ASP A 44 -3.33 1.66 -16.23
N ARG A 45 -2.32 0.80 -16.13
CA ARG A 45 -1.37 0.54 -17.22
C ARG A 45 -0.61 -0.78 -17.04
N VAL A 46 0.01 -1.25 -18.11
CA VAL A 46 1.11 -2.22 -18.03
C VAL A 46 2.39 -1.45 -17.76
N LEU A 47 3.23 -1.93 -16.83
CA LEU A 47 4.49 -1.27 -16.49
C LEU A 47 5.41 -1.23 -17.73
N TYR A 48 6.04 -0.08 -17.96
CA TYR A 48 6.93 0.10 -19.11
C TYR A 48 8.28 -0.56 -18.90
N SER A 49 8.74 -0.66 -17.64
CA SER A 49 9.97 -1.34 -17.26
C SER A 49 9.74 -2.84 -17.08
N ALA A 50 10.76 -3.65 -17.30
CA ALA A 50 10.71 -5.10 -17.09
C ALA A 50 10.81 -5.46 -15.59
N VAL A 51 9.92 -4.91 -14.79
CA VAL A 51 9.82 -5.09 -13.34
C VAL A 51 8.45 -5.64 -12.95
N TYR A 52 8.40 -6.26 -11.78
CA TYR A 52 7.19 -6.86 -11.23
C TYR A 52 6.98 -6.38 -9.81
N TYR A 53 5.73 -6.20 -9.40
CA TYR A 53 5.40 -5.82 -8.03
C TYR A 53 6.01 -6.81 -7.03
N PRO A 54 6.83 -6.36 -6.08
CA PRO A 54 7.62 -7.24 -5.21
C PRO A 54 6.84 -7.77 -3.98
N ALA A 55 5.59 -7.36 -3.83
CA ALA A 55 4.66 -7.79 -2.80
C ALA A 55 3.22 -7.62 -3.30
N ASN A 56 2.23 -8.18 -2.60
CA ASN A 56 0.85 -7.82 -2.83
C ASN A 56 0.67 -6.34 -2.45
N TYR A 57 0.17 -5.54 -3.37
CA TYR A 57 0.02 -4.09 -3.20
C TYR A 57 -1.46 -3.72 -3.13
N GLY A 58 -1.79 -2.83 -2.24
CA GLY A 58 -3.16 -2.35 -2.08
C GLY A 58 -3.22 -1.20 -1.09
N PHE A 59 -4.32 -1.04 -0.41
CA PHE A 59 -4.56 0.09 0.49
C PHE A 59 -5.25 -0.32 1.80
N ILE A 60 -5.11 0.52 2.82
CA ILE A 60 -5.89 0.40 4.06
C ILE A 60 -7.26 1.05 3.81
N PRO A 61 -8.39 0.31 3.98
CA PRO A 61 -9.72 0.89 3.84
C PRO A 61 -9.94 2.07 4.81
N GLN A 62 -10.83 3.00 4.42
CA GLN A 62 -11.20 4.17 5.22
C GLN A 62 -10.01 5.03 5.66
N THR A 63 -8.97 5.11 4.82
CA THR A 63 -7.84 6.04 4.95
C THR A 63 -7.86 7.05 3.80
N LEU A 64 -7.20 8.20 3.99
CA LEU A 64 -7.00 9.22 2.98
C LEU A 64 -5.61 9.81 3.13
N ALA A 65 -4.74 9.59 2.14
CA ALA A 65 -3.39 10.13 2.08
C ALA A 65 -3.36 11.58 1.56
N GLU A 66 -2.17 12.17 1.41
CA GLU A 66 -2.01 13.57 0.99
C GLU A 66 -2.31 13.82 -0.49
N ASP A 67 -2.31 12.77 -1.29
CA ASP A 67 -2.60 12.78 -2.73
C ASP A 67 -4.07 12.54 -3.08
N ASP A 68 -4.96 12.51 -2.06
CA ASP A 68 -6.39 12.21 -2.18
C ASP A 68 -6.71 10.74 -2.53
N ASP A 69 -5.74 9.84 -2.36
CA ASP A 69 -5.89 8.39 -2.50
C ASP A 69 -5.95 7.69 -1.13
N PRO A 70 -6.47 6.46 -1.04
CA PRO A 70 -6.31 5.66 0.16
C PRO A 70 -4.82 5.38 0.44
N LEU A 71 -4.46 5.17 1.72
CA LEU A 71 -3.07 4.95 2.11
C LEU A 71 -2.56 3.60 1.61
N ASP A 72 -1.49 3.63 0.83
CA ASP A 72 -0.86 2.49 0.18
C ASP A 72 -0.16 1.54 1.17
N VAL A 73 -0.27 0.24 0.88
CA VAL A 73 0.39 -0.84 1.64
C VAL A 73 1.01 -1.86 0.72
N LEU A 74 2.25 -2.26 1.02
CA LEU A 74 2.88 -3.46 0.48
C LEU A 74 2.77 -4.57 1.52
N VAL A 75 2.02 -5.62 1.21
CA VAL A 75 1.85 -6.76 2.10
C VAL A 75 2.74 -7.91 1.65
N LEU A 76 3.76 -8.20 2.44
CA LEU A 76 4.63 -9.35 2.25
C LEU A 76 3.88 -10.62 2.65
N CYS A 77 3.87 -11.58 1.73
CA CYS A 77 3.21 -12.86 1.86
C CYS A 77 3.92 -13.85 0.94
N GLN A 78 3.93 -15.14 1.29
CA GLN A 78 4.51 -16.19 0.45
C GLN A 78 3.80 -16.29 -0.90
N GLU A 79 2.48 -16.06 -0.91
CA GLU A 79 1.63 -16.28 -2.06
C GLU A 79 1.11 -14.96 -2.65
N THR A 80 0.88 -15.01 -3.94
CA THR A 80 0.11 -13.98 -4.65
C THR A 80 -1.38 -14.18 -4.39
N VAL A 81 -2.13 -13.10 -4.25
CA VAL A 81 -3.58 -13.16 -4.08
C VAL A 81 -4.31 -12.38 -5.19
N VAL A 82 -5.54 -12.73 -5.45
CA VAL A 82 -6.34 -12.03 -6.47
C VAL A 82 -6.73 -10.62 -6.00
N PRO A 83 -6.93 -9.65 -6.92
CA PRO A 83 -7.45 -8.34 -6.57
C PRO A 83 -8.75 -8.39 -5.77
N LEU A 84 -8.95 -7.41 -4.90
CA LEU A 84 -10.03 -7.29 -3.92
C LEU A 84 -10.00 -8.33 -2.77
N THR A 85 -8.93 -9.11 -2.66
CA THR A 85 -8.71 -9.93 -1.46
C THR A 85 -8.44 -9.01 -0.26
N ILE A 86 -9.08 -9.31 0.87
CA ILE A 86 -8.78 -8.67 2.14
C ILE A 86 -7.69 -9.50 2.84
N ILE A 87 -6.55 -8.87 3.10
CA ILE A 87 -5.47 -9.47 3.91
C ILE A 87 -5.45 -8.77 5.27
N HIS A 88 -5.48 -9.54 6.35
CA HIS A 88 -5.17 -9.02 7.67
C HIS A 88 -3.66 -8.87 7.80
N ALA A 89 -3.18 -7.64 8.03
CA ALA A 89 -1.78 -7.28 7.94
C ALA A 89 -1.31 -6.54 9.19
N ARG A 90 -0.02 -6.63 9.47
CA ARG A 90 0.67 -5.87 10.52
C ARG A 90 1.75 -5.01 9.91
N ALA A 91 1.78 -3.71 10.28
CA ALA A 91 2.85 -2.81 9.88
C ALA A 91 4.19 -3.25 10.49
N ILE A 92 5.23 -3.28 9.64
CA ILE A 92 6.62 -3.55 10.04
C ILE A 92 7.58 -2.43 9.61
N GLY A 93 7.11 -1.44 8.86
CA GLY A 93 7.93 -0.32 8.42
C GLY A 93 7.18 0.70 7.58
N LEU A 94 7.88 1.79 7.29
CA LEU A 94 7.43 2.88 6.43
C LEU A 94 8.46 3.13 5.34
N MET A 95 8.03 3.19 4.09
CA MET A 95 8.82 3.69 2.98
C MET A 95 8.18 4.99 2.48
N THR A 96 9.00 6.02 2.30
CA THR A 96 8.56 7.29 1.71
C THR A 96 9.23 7.47 0.37
N MET A 97 8.47 7.90 -0.61
CA MET A 97 9.01 8.31 -1.89
C MET A 97 8.57 9.74 -2.24
N ILE A 98 9.35 10.39 -3.07
CA ILE A 98 8.97 11.67 -3.67
C ILE A 98 8.59 11.37 -5.12
N ASP A 99 7.33 11.50 -5.43
CA ASP A 99 6.79 11.35 -6.77
C ASP A 99 6.27 12.71 -7.26
N SER A 100 6.87 13.20 -8.34
CA SER A 100 6.47 14.49 -8.93
C SER A 100 6.46 15.66 -7.90
N GLY A 101 7.41 15.62 -6.95
CA GLY A 101 7.57 16.63 -5.90
C GLY A 101 6.62 16.48 -4.70
N LYS A 102 5.80 15.45 -4.64
CA LYS A 102 4.92 15.14 -3.51
C LYS A 102 5.41 13.93 -2.74
N LYS A 103 5.25 13.97 -1.42
CA LYS A 103 5.48 12.79 -0.57
C LYS A 103 4.39 11.76 -0.81
N ASP A 104 4.83 10.53 -1.00
CA ASP A 104 3.99 9.36 -1.16
C ASP A 104 4.48 8.28 -0.19
N HIS A 105 3.67 8.02 0.83
CA HIS A 105 3.98 7.08 1.90
C HIS A 105 3.43 5.70 1.57
N LYS A 106 4.26 4.68 1.79
CA LYS A 106 3.87 3.28 1.60
C LYS A 106 4.17 2.51 2.87
N ILE A 107 3.12 1.94 3.44
CA ILE A 107 3.26 1.07 4.61
C ILE A 107 3.85 -0.26 4.16
N ILE A 108 4.89 -0.72 4.83
CA ILE A 108 5.42 -2.07 4.67
C ILE A 108 4.80 -2.94 5.74
N ALA A 109 4.14 -4.00 5.33
CA ALA A 109 3.39 -4.88 6.22
C ALA A 109 3.63 -6.36 5.89
N VAL A 110 3.28 -7.23 6.82
CA VAL A 110 3.27 -8.68 6.65
C VAL A 110 1.85 -9.21 6.85
N ALA A 111 1.47 -10.23 6.09
CA ALA A 111 0.23 -10.95 6.33
C ALA A 111 0.32 -11.69 7.67
N THR A 112 -0.64 -11.46 8.57
CA THR A 112 -0.60 -12.03 9.93
C THR A 112 -0.85 -13.54 9.96
N GLU A 113 -1.54 -14.06 8.95
CA GLU A 113 -1.85 -15.48 8.81
C GLU A 113 -0.78 -16.25 7.99
N ASP A 114 0.29 -15.58 7.55
CA ASP A 114 1.39 -16.22 6.83
C ASP A 114 2.46 -16.70 7.83
N PRO A 115 2.70 -18.03 7.96
CA PRO A 115 3.64 -18.57 8.94
C PRO A 115 5.10 -18.19 8.70
N GLU A 116 5.49 -17.83 7.47
CA GLU A 116 6.85 -17.38 7.16
C GLU A 116 7.04 -15.89 7.49
N PHE A 117 6.08 -15.03 7.13
CA PHE A 117 6.24 -13.59 7.26
C PHE A 117 5.71 -13.03 8.59
N ASN A 118 4.78 -13.72 9.27
CA ASN A 118 4.18 -13.21 10.50
C ASN A 118 5.14 -13.10 11.69
N VAL A 119 6.34 -13.64 11.57
CA VAL A 119 7.40 -13.56 12.60
C VAL A 119 8.04 -12.19 12.69
N TYR A 120 8.06 -11.43 11.58
CA TYR A 120 8.68 -10.11 11.54
C TYR A 120 7.83 -9.05 12.25
N ARG A 121 8.50 -8.21 13.04
CA ARG A 121 7.92 -7.05 13.73
C ARG A 121 8.46 -5.73 13.17
N GLU A 122 9.67 -5.78 12.64
CA GLU A 122 10.38 -4.67 12.02
C GLU A 122 10.91 -5.05 10.65
N ALA A 123 10.91 -4.11 9.70
CA ALA A 123 11.46 -4.33 8.37
C ALA A 123 12.96 -4.67 8.41
N SER A 124 13.68 -4.21 9.44
CA SER A 124 15.10 -4.52 9.65
C SER A 124 15.38 -5.96 10.02
N GLU A 125 14.38 -6.72 10.45
CA GLU A 125 14.51 -8.15 10.75
C GLU A 125 14.49 -9.02 9.49
N MET A 126 14.00 -8.47 8.37
CA MET A 126 14.00 -9.17 7.09
C MET A 126 15.43 -9.30 6.52
N PRO A 127 15.67 -10.30 5.66
CA PRO A 127 16.90 -10.34 4.89
C PRO A 127 17.14 -9.00 4.16
N PRO A 128 18.34 -8.39 4.25
CA PRO A 128 18.60 -7.05 3.69
C PRO A 128 18.24 -6.91 2.20
N HIS A 129 18.42 -7.99 1.44
CA HIS A 129 18.08 -8.03 0.02
C HIS A 129 16.58 -7.77 -0.23
N ARG A 130 15.69 -8.18 0.68
CA ARG A 130 14.26 -7.94 0.55
C ARG A 130 13.94 -6.43 0.56
N SER A 131 14.51 -5.69 1.49
CA SER A 131 14.36 -4.23 1.57
C SER A 131 14.93 -3.53 0.33
N LEU A 132 16.08 -4.00 -0.18
CA LEU A 132 16.66 -3.48 -1.42
C LEU A 132 15.75 -3.72 -2.64
N MET A 133 15.13 -4.89 -2.76
CA MET A 133 14.19 -5.20 -3.85
C MET A 133 12.95 -4.29 -3.80
N LEU A 134 12.36 -4.08 -2.62
CA LEU A 134 11.21 -3.19 -2.46
C LEU A 134 11.54 -1.77 -2.95
N ARG A 135 12.65 -1.21 -2.48
CA ARG A 135 13.09 0.13 -2.87
C ARG A 135 13.42 0.21 -4.37
N ARG A 136 14.17 -0.76 -4.88
CA ARG A 136 14.61 -0.79 -6.28
C ARG A 136 13.42 -0.84 -7.24
N PHE A 137 12.37 -1.58 -6.92
CA PHE A 137 11.16 -1.59 -7.72
C PHE A 137 10.62 -0.16 -7.93
N PHE A 138 10.45 0.62 -6.87
CA PHE A 138 9.92 1.99 -6.98
C PHE A 138 10.89 2.99 -7.62
N GLN A 139 12.19 2.72 -7.58
CA GLN A 139 13.17 3.50 -8.33
C GLN A 139 13.07 3.27 -9.84
N ASP A 140 12.73 2.06 -10.27
CA ASP A 140 12.77 1.64 -11.67
C ASP A 140 11.42 1.69 -12.38
N TYR A 141 10.29 1.52 -11.69
CA TYR A 141 9.00 1.25 -12.32
C TYR A 141 8.45 2.38 -13.20
N LYS A 142 8.89 3.63 -12.97
CA LYS A 142 8.52 4.82 -13.77
C LYS A 142 9.66 5.35 -14.65
N GLN A 143 10.83 4.74 -14.65
CA GLN A 143 11.99 5.27 -15.39
C GLN A 143 11.74 5.37 -16.89
N LEU A 144 11.17 4.33 -17.50
CA LEU A 144 10.83 4.36 -18.95
C LEU A 144 9.62 5.24 -19.27
N GLU A 145 8.91 5.74 -18.25
CA GLU A 145 7.89 6.79 -18.39
C GLU A 145 8.50 8.20 -18.34
N GLY A 146 9.82 8.31 -18.20
CA GLY A 146 10.53 9.59 -18.10
C GLY A 146 10.33 10.32 -16.77
N LYS A 147 9.91 9.60 -15.72
CA LYS A 147 9.65 10.14 -14.38
C LYS A 147 10.71 9.64 -13.42
N ALA A 148 11.44 10.59 -12.79
CA ALA A 148 12.34 10.27 -11.69
C ALA A 148 11.56 10.16 -10.37
N VAL A 149 11.88 9.16 -9.58
CA VAL A 149 11.34 8.94 -8.25
C VAL A 149 12.50 8.81 -7.27
N GLU A 150 12.46 9.57 -6.19
CA GLU A 150 13.39 9.41 -5.06
C GLU A 150 12.73 8.52 -4.02
N VAL A 151 13.43 7.50 -3.55
CA VAL A 151 12.91 6.53 -2.58
C VAL A 151 13.84 6.48 -1.38
N ASP A 152 13.31 6.82 -0.21
CA ASP A 152 14.02 6.78 1.07
C ASP A 152 14.30 5.33 1.52
N ASP A 153 15.14 5.20 2.54
CA ASP A 153 15.31 3.95 3.27
C ASP A 153 14.01 3.56 4.01
N ILE A 154 13.80 2.26 4.17
CA ILE A 154 12.65 1.77 4.93
C ILE A 154 12.91 2.07 6.41
N GLN A 155 12.00 2.82 7.02
CA GLN A 155 12.01 3.20 8.42
C GLN A 155 11.28 2.16 9.29
N SER A 156 11.40 2.27 10.62
CA SER A 156 10.76 1.37 11.59
C SER A 156 9.22 1.39 11.52
N ALA A 157 8.59 0.36 12.08
CA ALA A 157 7.14 0.28 12.23
C ALA A 157 6.57 1.49 12.99
N GLU A 158 7.26 1.99 14.02
CA GLU A 158 6.85 3.16 14.79
C GLU A 158 6.64 4.41 13.93
N LYS A 159 7.36 4.55 12.81
CA LYS A 159 7.18 5.67 11.87
C LYS A 159 5.92 5.51 11.01
N ALA A 160 5.45 4.29 10.81
CA ALA A 160 4.22 4.02 10.07
C ALA A 160 2.95 4.40 10.87
N TYR A 161 2.96 4.21 12.19
CA TYR A 161 1.76 4.38 13.01
C TYR A 161 1.13 5.79 12.92
N PRO A 162 1.87 6.89 13.09
CA PRO A 162 1.28 8.23 12.95
C PRO A 162 0.77 8.52 11.54
N ILE A 163 1.37 7.93 10.50
CA ILE A 163 0.90 8.09 9.11
C ILE A 163 -0.46 7.41 8.93
N ILE A 164 -0.63 6.20 9.51
CA ILE A 164 -1.90 5.47 9.48
C ILE A 164 -2.99 6.25 10.24
N ASP A 165 -2.70 6.74 11.44
CA ASP A 165 -3.64 7.49 12.27
C ASP A 165 -4.07 8.82 11.60
N ASP A 166 -3.13 9.52 10.97
CA ASP A 166 -3.41 10.75 10.22
C ASP A 166 -4.31 10.47 9.01
N ALA A 167 -4.02 9.41 8.24
CA ALA A 167 -4.82 9.02 7.09
C ALA A 167 -6.26 8.62 7.47
N LEU A 168 -6.45 7.92 8.59
CA LEU A 168 -7.77 7.60 9.16
C LEU A 168 -8.53 8.87 9.58
N THR A 169 -7.83 9.80 10.21
CA THR A 169 -8.38 11.08 10.66
C THR A 169 -8.83 11.93 9.47
N ARG A 170 -8.00 12.04 8.43
CA ARG A 170 -8.31 12.75 7.18
C ARG A 170 -9.54 12.15 6.50
N TYR A 171 -9.59 10.82 6.37
CA TYR A 171 -10.73 10.13 5.80
C TYR A 171 -12.03 10.44 6.55
N SER A 172 -12.00 10.33 7.89
CA SER A 172 -13.15 10.61 8.74
C SER A 172 -13.64 12.06 8.61
N ALA A 173 -12.73 13.01 8.49
CA ALA A 173 -13.04 14.42 8.26
C ALA A 173 -13.66 14.64 6.86
N GLN A 174 -13.09 14.01 5.83
CA GLN A 174 -13.60 14.11 4.45
C GLN A 174 -14.97 13.46 4.31
N ARG A 175 -15.19 12.29 4.92
CA ARG A 175 -16.47 11.58 4.89
C ARG A 175 -17.62 12.45 5.47
N ARG A 176 -17.35 13.20 6.54
CA ARG A 176 -18.32 14.14 7.12
C ARG A 176 -18.67 15.30 6.20
N ARG A 177 -17.74 15.71 5.33
CA ARG A 177 -17.94 16.78 4.32
C ARG A 177 -18.55 16.27 3.02
N GLY A 178 -18.59 14.97 2.82
CA GLY A 178 -18.95 14.31 1.57
C GLY A 178 -17.74 14.21 0.62
N PHE A 179 -17.55 13.03 0.00
CA PHE A 179 -16.60 12.91 -1.10
C PHE A 179 -17.20 13.63 -2.33
N LYS A 180 -16.40 14.44 -3.00
CA LYS A 180 -16.82 15.02 -4.28
C LYS A 180 -16.97 13.86 -5.28
N SER A 181 -18.13 13.74 -5.91
CA SER A 181 -18.29 12.91 -7.10
C SER A 181 -17.41 13.52 -8.20
N THR A 182 -16.29 12.90 -8.48
CA THR A 182 -15.42 13.25 -9.63
C THR A 182 -15.80 12.40 -10.81
#